data_1d014be6fb678a14317f7308fc0cfda8
#
_entry.id   1d014be6fb678a14317f7308fc0cfda8
#
_cell.length_a   1.000
_cell.length_b   1.000
_cell.length_c   1.000
_cell.angle_alpha   90.00
_cell.angle_beta   90.00
_cell.angle_gamma   90.00
#
_symmetry.space_group_name_H-M   'P 1'
#
loop_
_entity.id
_entity.type
_entity.pdbx_description
1 polymer ?
#
loop_
_entity_poly.entity_id
_entity_poly.type
_entity_poly.pdbx_seq_one_letter_code
_entity_poly.pdbx_strand_id
1 'polypeptide(L)'
;MKRLLGWLLVCLPVAAGAQSVQDSLAIAAIRWDTCCVRPHLVAVQAQLELFGAPQAISMVRYDAGRYRTRIVQPDSLTLTSVLAEAEGAVAAVNAGYFNVKTLVPSTFVRVGGRTVAATEAREEFRVNGVVAIKGRRVRIEPYVPADDARLARRYRDA
;
A
#
# COMPACT_ATOMS: atom_id res chain seq x y z
N MET A 1 53.12 -31.72 18.45
CA MET A 1 51.75 -31.57 19.00
C MET A 1 51.26 -30.21 18.59
N LYS A 2 50.44 -30.12 17.53
CA LYS A 2 49.83 -28.84 17.06
C LYS A 2 48.36 -28.81 17.54
N ARG A 3 48.05 -27.83 18.42
CA ARG A 3 46.69 -27.62 18.91
C ARG A 3 45.94 -26.78 17.87
N LEU A 4 44.96 -27.36 17.20
CA LEU A 4 43.97 -26.68 16.38
C LEU A 4 42.96 -26.04 17.30
N LEU A 5 42.98 -24.72 17.36
CA LEU A 5 41.96 -23.91 18.04
C LEU A 5 40.79 -23.72 17.07
N GLY A 6 39.73 -24.50 17.25
CA GLY A 6 38.50 -24.35 16.47
C GLY A 6 37.74 -23.10 16.92
N TRP A 7 37.58 -22.14 16.01
CA TRP A 7 36.69 -20.99 16.21
C TRP A 7 35.24 -21.45 15.99
N LEU A 8 34.49 -21.57 17.08
CA LEU A 8 33.06 -21.81 17.02
C LEU A 8 32.38 -20.48 16.68
N LEU A 9 32.00 -20.30 15.41
CA LEU A 9 31.21 -19.15 14.95
C LEU A 9 29.75 -19.38 15.41
N VAL A 10 29.36 -18.76 16.52
CA VAL A 10 27.95 -18.76 16.98
C VAL A 10 27.21 -17.77 16.11
N CYS A 11 26.53 -18.25 15.07
CA CYS A 11 25.54 -17.47 14.34
C CYS A 11 24.32 -17.29 15.26
N LEU A 12 24.24 -16.16 15.95
CA LEU A 12 22.99 -15.75 16.60
C LEU A 12 21.98 -15.44 15.49
N PRO A 13 20.81 -16.08 15.48
CA PRO A 13 19.74 -15.66 14.58
C PRO A 13 19.32 -14.24 14.99
N VAL A 14 19.65 -13.25 14.17
CA VAL A 14 19.02 -11.95 14.25
C VAL A 14 17.57 -12.17 13.86
N ALA A 15 16.69 -12.31 14.83
CA ALA A 15 15.25 -12.27 14.61
C ALA A 15 14.94 -10.85 14.11
N ALA A 16 14.90 -10.66 12.81
CA ALA A 16 14.34 -9.48 12.19
C ALA A 16 12.83 -9.51 12.41
N GLY A 17 12.40 -9.21 13.64
CA GLY A 17 11.01 -8.92 13.94
C GLY A 17 10.68 -7.61 13.23
N ALA A 18 9.83 -7.67 12.21
CA ALA A 18 9.36 -6.50 11.48
C ALA A 18 8.59 -5.51 12.38
N GLN A 19 8.24 -5.93 13.59
CA GLN A 19 7.47 -5.15 14.55
C GLN A 19 7.92 -5.48 15.98
N SER A 20 8.27 -4.45 16.75
CA SER A 20 8.60 -4.61 18.16
C SER A 20 7.34 -4.76 19.02
N VAL A 21 7.49 -5.27 20.24
CA VAL A 21 6.41 -5.27 21.24
C VAL A 21 5.95 -3.84 21.53
N GLN A 22 6.88 -2.90 21.56
CA GLN A 22 6.59 -1.49 21.80
C GLN A 22 5.75 -0.89 20.66
N ASP A 23 6.06 -1.18 19.39
CA ASP A 23 5.26 -0.75 18.25
C ASP A 23 3.84 -1.34 18.32
N SER A 24 3.71 -2.60 18.69
CA SER A 24 2.41 -3.26 18.87
C SER A 24 1.56 -2.58 19.95
N LEU A 25 2.17 -2.21 21.07
CA LEU A 25 1.50 -1.48 22.16
C LEU A 25 1.13 -0.05 21.71
N ALA A 26 2.00 0.64 20.99
CA ALA A 26 1.72 1.96 20.45
C ALA A 26 0.53 1.93 19.48
N ILE A 27 0.48 0.94 18.57
CA ILE A 27 -0.65 0.75 17.66
C ILE A 27 -1.95 0.44 18.43
N ALA A 28 -1.90 -0.40 19.46
CA ALA A 28 -3.08 -0.72 20.26
C ALA A 28 -3.61 0.47 21.06
N ALA A 29 -2.73 1.41 21.43
CA ALA A 29 -3.06 2.60 22.19
C ALA A 29 -3.34 3.84 21.32
N ILE A 30 -3.44 3.70 19.99
CA ILE A 30 -3.67 4.83 19.08
C ILE A 30 -4.90 5.65 19.51
N ARG A 31 -4.69 6.95 19.64
CA ARG A 31 -5.76 7.94 19.77
C ARG A 31 -5.97 8.60 18.40
N TRP A 32 -7.17 8.43 17.89
CA TRP A 32 -7.55 8.94 16.58
C TRP A 32 -8.24 10.28 16.70
N ASP A 33 -7.71 11.29 16.01
CA ASP A 33 -8.38 12.57 15.83
C ASP A 33 -9.29 12.50 14.61
N THR A 34 -10.56 12.89 14.79
CA THR A 34 -11.53 12.87 13.69
C THR A 34 -11.36 14.11 12.83
N CYS A 35 -11.00 13.93 11.57
CA CYS A 35 -10.81 15.02 10.60
C CYS A 35 -12.09 15.36 9.83
N CYS A 36 -12.90 14.34 9.51
CA CYS A 36 -14.11 14.50 8.72
C CYS A 36 -15.13 13.41 9.06
N VAL A 37 -16.38 13.82 9.20
CA VAL A 37 -17.53 12.91 9.32
C VAL A 37 -18.54 13.24 8.23
N ARG A 38 -18.91 12.22 7.45
CA ARG A 38 -20.02 12.28 6.50
C ARG A 38 -20.90 11.05 6.70
N PRO A 39 -22.16 11.02 6.23
CA PRO A 39 -22.97 9.83 6.32
C PRO A 39 -22.21 8.62 5.74
N HIS A 40 -22.01 7.58 6.56
CA HIS A 40 -21.31 6.35 6.20
C HIS A 40 -19.82 6.48 5.80
N LEU A 41 -19.16 7.62 6.15
CA LEU A 41 -17.72 7.83 5.94
C LEU A 41 -17.14 8.62 7.11
N VAL A 42 -16.00 8.15 7.62
CA VAL A 42 -15.23 8.84 8.65
C VAL A 42 -13.77 8.84 8.23
N ALA A 43 -13.13 10.01 8.28
CA ALA A 43 -11.70 10.17 8.13
C ALA A 43 -11.10 10.55 9.48
N VAL A 44 -10.04 9.85 9.85
CA VAL A 44 -9.30 10.05 11.10
C VAL A 44 -7.81 10.10 10.84
N GLN A 45 -7.08 10.73 11.74
CA GLN A 45 -5.62 10.76 11.72
C GLN A 45 -5.05 10.51 13.11
N ALA A 46 -3.81 10.09 13.17
CA ALA A 46 -3.05 9.94 14.40
C ALA A 46 -1.57 10.23 14.15
N GLN A 47 -0.90 10.70 15.20
CA GLN A 47 0.55 10.79 15.25
C GLN A 47 1.05 9.91 16.39
N LEU A 48 2.03 9.08 16.10
CA LEU A 48 2.63 8.17 17.07
C LEU A 48 4.06 7.85 16.68
N GLU A 49 4.82 7.31 17.60
CA GLU A 49 6.15 6.82 17.34
C GLU A 49 6.12 5.33 17.01
N LEU A 50 6.59 4.95 15.82
CA LEU A 50 6.76 3.55 15.39
C LEU A 50 8.12 3.39 14.72
N PHE A 51 8.72 2.22 14.93
CA PHE A 51 10.03 1.88 14.35
C PHE A 51 11.12 2.90 14.69
N GLY A 52 11.03 3.52 15.89
CA GLY A 52 11.96 4.54 16.36
C GLY A 52 11.85 5.89 15.63
N ALA A 53 10.73 6.18 14.98
CA ALA A 53 10.51 7.43 14.27
C ALA A 53 9.05 7.92 14.38
N PRO A 54 8.82 9.25 14.37
CA PRO A 54 7.48 9.81 14.31
C PRO A 54 6.77 9.40 13.03
N GLN A 55 5.54 8.89 13.16
CA GLN A 55 4.67 8.50 12.06
C GLN A 55 3.38 9.28 12.09
N ALA A 56 2.92 9.71 10.91
CA ALA A 56 1.58 10.24 10.72
C ALA A 56 0.73 9.23 9.95
N ILE A 57 -0.38 8.82 10.54
CA ILE A 57 -1.29 7.84 9.93
C ILE A 57 -2.61 8.53 9.66
N SER A 58 -3.09 8.43 8.42
CA SER A 58 -4.45 8.84 8.04
C SER A 58 -5.24 7.61 7.61
N MET A 59 -6.48 7.51 8.08
CA MET A 59 -7.36 6.39 7.75
C MET A 59 -8.74 6.92 7.34
N VAL A 60 -9.27 6.35 6.25
CA VAL A 60 -10.64 6.58 5.82
C VAL A 60 -11.41 5.28 5.95
N ARG A 61 -12.48 5.29 6.73
CA ARG A 61 -13.43 4.18 6.87
C ARG A 61 -14.75 4.57 6.23
N TYR A 62 -15.27 3.74 5.35
CA TYR A 62 -16.51 4.00 4.62
C TYR A 62 -17.31 2.72 4.40
N ASP A 63 -18.62 2.88 4.18
CA ASP A 63 -19.51 1.80 3.79
C ASP A 63 -19.45 1.60 2.27
N ALA A 64 -18.92 0.46 1.82
CA ALA A 64 -18.84 0.10 0.40
C ALA A 64 -20.22 -0.09 -0.26
N GLY A 65 -21.29 -0.23 0.51
CA GLY A 65 -22.66 -0.19 0.01
C GLY A 65 -23.12 1.21 -0.41
N ARG A 66 -22.52 2.25 0.14
CA ARG A 66 -22.86 3.67 -0.10
C ARG A 66 -21.86 4.39 -0.99
N TYR A 67 -20.58 4.05 -0.87
CA TYR A 67 -19.49 4.65 -1.65
C TYR A 67 -18.91 3.65 -2.64
N ARG A 68 -18.42 4.16 -3.76
CA ARG A 68 -17.74 3.35 -4.78
C ARG A 68 -16.26 3.72 -4.82
N THR A 69 -15.42 2.70 -4.74
CA THR A 69 -13.97 2.86 -4.95
C THR A 69 -13.63 2.68 -6.41
N ARG A 70 -12.72 3.49 -6.93
CA ARG A 70 -12.18 3.43 -8.29
C ARG A 70 -10.67 3.60 -8.25
N ILE A 71 -9.98 3.00 -9.20
CA ILE A 71 -8.61 3.35 -9.55
C ILE A 71 -8.70 4.29 -10.73
N VAL A 72 -8.02 5.43 -10.65
CA VAL A 72 -7.97 6.44 -11.71
C VAL A 72 -6.52 6.64 -12.08
N GLN A 73 -6.21 6.55 -13.37
CA GLN A 73 -4.89 6.83 -13.92
C GLN A 73 -5.01 8.02 -14.85
N PRO A 74 -4.48 9.20 -14.47
CA PRO A 74 -4.45 10.36 -15.34
C PRO A 74 -3.41 10.18 -16.46
N ASP A 75 -3.56 10.90 -17.55
CA ASP A 75 -2.64 10.88 -18.71
C ASP A 75 -1.31 11.59 -18.40
N SER A 76 -1.26 12.38 -17.35
CA SER A 76 -0.07 13.12 -16.92
C SER A 76 0.05 13.12 -15.40
N LEU A 77 1.23 13.48 -14.90
CA LEU A 77 1.44 13.64 -13.46
C LEU A 77 0.51 14.73 -12.92
N THR A 78 -0.40 14.34 -12.06
CA THR A 78 -1.44 15.21 -11.52
C THR A 78 -1.48 15.08 -9.99
N LEU A 79 -1.66 16.20 -9.29
CA LEU A 79 -1.83 16.19 -7.85
C LEU A 79 -3.09 15.40 -7.47
N THR A 80 -2.99 14.56 -6.44
CA THR A 80 -4.11 13.75 -5.96
C THR A 80 -5.34 14.58 -5.61
N SER A 81 -5.16 15.79 -5.04
CA SER A 81 -6.25 16.72 -4.73
C SER A 81 -6.97 17.23 -5.97
N VAL A 82 -6.22 17.59 -7.01
CA VAL A 82 -6.78 18.09 -8.29
C VAL A 82 -7.56 16.97 -8.98
N LEU A 83 -6.98 15.76 -9.02
CA LEU A 83 -7.66 14.60 -9.60
C LEU A 83 -8.92 14.22 -8.81
N ALA A 84 -8.85 14.27 -7.47
CA ALA A 84 -10.00 13.99 -6.61
C ALA A 84 -11.17 14.96 -6.86
N GLU A 85 -10.87 16.24 -7.02
CA GLU A 85 -11.87 17.27 -7.34
C GLU A 85 -12.50 17.01 -8.71
N ALA A 86 -11.69 16.80 -9.75
CA ALA A 86 -12.16 16.50 -11.10
C ALA A 86 -13.04 15.25 -11.18
N GLU A 87 -12.76 14.25 -10.35
CA GLU A 87 -13.53 13.00 -10.27
C GLU A 87 -14.72 13.06 -9.31
N GLY A 88 -14.94 14.20 -8.63
CA GLY A 88 -15.96 14.35 -7.59
C GLY A 88 -15.77 13.38 -6.42
N ALA A 89 -14.54 13.01 -6.12
CA ALA A 89 -14.22 12.06 -5.06
C ALA A 89 -14.33 12.70 -3.68
N VAL A 90 -14.88 11.98 -2.72
CA VAL A 90 -14.97 12.41 -1.31
C VAL A 90 -13.70 12.10 -0.52
N ALA A 91 -12.90 11.19 -1.00
CA ALA A 91 -11.56 10.85 -0.51
C ALA A 91 -10.73 10.27 -1.63
N ALA A 92 -9.44 10.55 -1.63
CA ALA A 92 -8.48 9.99 -2.57
C ALA A 92 -7.13 9.77 -1.89
N VAL A 93 -6.39 8.79 -2.38
CA VAL A 93 -5.02 8.51 -1.98
C VAL A 93 -4.22 8.15 -3.23
N ASN A 94 -2.98 8.60 -3.28
CA ASN A 94 -2.05 8.12 -4.30
C ASN A 94 -1.68 6.66 -4.02
N ALA A 95 -1.46 5.89 -5.08
CA ALA A 95 -1.11 4.48 -4.97
C ALA A 95 0.07 4.13 -5.89
N GLY A 96 0.91 3.24 -5.39
CA GLY A 96 2.03 2.70 -6.15
C GLY A 96 3.20 3.67 -6.34
N TYR A 97 4.26 3.12 -6.91
CA TYR A 97 5.46 3.86 -7.31
C TYR A 97 5.41 4.17 -8.80
N PHE A 98 6.12 5.21 -9.20
CA PHE A 98 6.27 5.55 -10.60
C PHE A 98 7.74 5.85 -10.94
N ASN A 99 8.07 5.67 -12.20
CA ASN A 99 9.38 6.01 -12.72
C ASN A 99 9.48 7.53 -12.91
N VAL A 100 10.33 8.19 -12.15
CA VAL A 100 10.47 9.67 -12.18
C VAL A 100 10.94 10.24 -13.50
N LYS A 101 11.54 9.43 -14.40
CA LYS A 101 11.99 9.86 -15.73
C LYS A 101 10.89 9.76 -16.77
N THR A 102 10.08 8.72 -16.70
CA THR A 102 9.01 8.44 -17.69
C THR A 102 7.63 8.85 -17.20
N LEU A 103 7.48 9.10 -15.88
CA LEU A 103 6.22 9.40 -15.19
C LEU A 103 5.16 8.28 -15.32
N VAL A 104 5.59 7.09 -15.70
CA VAL A 104 4.74 5.91 -15.82
C VAL A 104 4.79 5.10 -14.52
N PRO A 105 3.69 4.47 -14.07
CA PRO A 105 3.73 3.55 -12.93
C PRO A 105 4.80 2.48 -13.13
N SER A 106 5.59 2.20 -12.10
CA SER A 106 6.66 1.20 -12.12
C SER A 106 6.23 -0.14 -11.47
N THR A 107 5.01 -0.20 -10.96
CA THR A 107 4.36 -1.39 -10.42
C THR A 107 3.09 -1.68 -11.20
N PHE A 108 2.56 -2.90 -11.07
CA PHE A 108 1.36 -3.32 -11.80
C PHE A 108 0.18 -2.38 -11.56
N VAL A 109 -0.38 -1.86 -12.64
CA VAL A 109 -1.60 -1.04 -12.63
C VAL A 109 -2.53 -1.50 -13.76
N ARG A 110 -3.78 -1.77 -13.41
CA ARG A 110 -4.83 -2.12 -14.34
C ARG A 110 -6.07 -1.27 -14.10
N VAL A 111 -6.58 -0.62 -15.12
CA VAL A 111 -7.72 0.30 -15.05
C VAL A 111 -8.67 0.03 -16.22
N GLY A 112 -9.95 -0.11 -15.94
CA GLY A 112 -10.99 -0.30 -16.96
C GLY A 112 -10.80 -1.55 -17.82
N GLY A 113 -10.10 -2.57 -17.33
CA GLY A 113 -9.80 -3.79 -18.09
C GLY A 113 -8.52 -3.71 -18.94
N ARG A 114 -7.79 -2.60 -18.93
CA ARG A 114 -6.52 -2.42 -19.64
C ARG A 114 -5.36 -2.39 -18.65
N THR A 115 -4.34 -3.18 -18.86
CA THR A 115 -3.09 -3.08 -18.11
C THR A 115 -2.34 -1.82 -18.58
N VAL A 116 -2.14 -0.90 -17.66
CA VAL A 116 -1.44 0.38 -17.89
C VAL A 116 0.06 0.19 -17.73
N ALA A 117 0.45 -0.56 -16.70
CA ALA A 117 1.85 -0.88 -16.40
C ALA A 117 1.96 -2.29 -15.83
N ALA A 118 3.07 -2.96 -16.12
CA ALA A 118 3.53 -4.16 -15.42
C ALA A 118 4.56 -3.76 -14.36
N THR A 119 4.84 -4.66 -13.43
CA THR A 119 5.89 -4.41 -12.44
C THR A 119 7.26 -4.46 -13.10
N GLU A 120 8.04 -3.38 -12.97
CA GLU A 120 9.43 -3.34 -13.44
C GLU A 120 10.30 -4.27 -12.58
N ALA A 121 11.23 -5.00 -13.19
CA ALA A 121 12.10 -5.97 -12.49
C ALA A 121 12.82 -5.36 -11.27
N ARG A 122 13.22 -4.11 -11.34
CA ARG A 122 13.85 -3.39 -10.23
C ARG A 122 12.92 -3.08 -9.05
N GLU A 123 11.59 -3.22 -9.22
CA GLU A 123 10.59 -2.96 -8.18
C GLU A 123 10.03 -4.24 -7.57
N GLU A 124 10.37 -5.42 -8.10
CA GLU A 124 9.84 -6.71 -7.66
C GLU A 124 10.02 -6.97 -6.16
N PHE A 125 11.13 -6.51 -5.58
CA PHE A 125 11.42 -6.67 -4.15
C PHE A 125 10.54 -5.82 -3.23
N ARG A 126 9.81 -4.84 -3.78
CA ARG A 126 8.93 -3.92 -3.03
C ARG A 126 7.46 -4.31 -3.10
N VAL A 127 7.11 -5.18 -4.03
CA VAL A 127 5.70 -5.54 -4.27
C VAL A 127 5.39 -6.89 -3.65
N ASN A 128 4.47 -6.88 -2.69
CA ASN A 128 4.00 -8.08 -2.01
C ASN A 128 2.48 -8.11 -1.86
N GLY A 129 1.81 -7.08 -2.33
CA GLY A 129 0.36 -6.97 -2.27
C GLY A 129 -0.21 -6.11 -3.39
N VAL A 130 -1.46 -6.38 -3.75
CA VAL A 130 -2.22 -5.64 -4.74
C VAL A 130 -3.59 -5.27 -4.18
N VAL A 131 -4.03 -4.05 -4.47
CA VAL A 131 -5.41 -3.61 -4.24
C VAL A 131 -6.22 -3.92 -5.50
N ALA A 132 -7.23 -4.76 -5.38
CA ALA A 132 -8.07 -5.18 -6.50
C ALA A 132 -9.54 -4.84 -6.25
N ILE A 133 -10.25 -4.38 -7.29
CA ILE A 133 -11.63 -3.95 -7.20
C ILE A 133 -12.51 -4.84 -8.11
N LYS A 134 -13.56 -5.39 -7.52
CA LYS A 134 -14.59 -6.13 -8.25
C LYS A 134 -15.99 -5.64 -7.85
N GLY A 135 -16.60 -4.86 -8.72
CA GLY A 135 -17.85 -4.17 -8.42
C GLY A 135 -17.68 -3.17 -7.29
N ARG A 136 -18.31 -3.40 -6.14
CA ARG A 136 -18.17 -2.58 -4.93
C ARG A 136 -17.16 -3.14 -3.93
N ARG A 137 -16.60 -4.32 -4.17
CA ARG A 137 -15.69 -4.98 -3.24
C ARG A 137 -14.27 -4.58 -3.55
N VAL A 138 -13.59 -4.04 -2.54
CA VAL A 138 -12.14 -3.80 -2.52
C VAL A 138 -11.50 -4.96 -1.78
N ARG A 139 -10.41 -5.48 -2.31
CA ARG A 139 -9.61 -6.54 -1.71
C ARG A 139 -8.15 -6.17 -1.73
N ILE A 140 -7.44 -6.59 -0.71
CA ILE A 140 -5.97 -6.60 -0.70
C ILE A 140 -5.59 -8.07 -0.78
N GLU A 141 -4.85 -8.44 -1.81
CA GLU A 141 -4.40 -9.82 -2.04
C GLU A 141 -2.87 -9.87 -2.06
N PRO A 142 -2.26 -10.97 -1.60
CA PRO A 142 -0.83 -11.20 -1.85
C PRO A 142 -0.56 -11.16 -3.36
N TYR A 143 0.57 -10.59 -3.73
CA TYR A 143 0.94 -10.39 -5.12
C TYR A 143 2.42 -10.64 -5.35
N VAL A 144 2.72 -11.30 -6.46
CA VAL A 144 4.05 -11.38 -7.06
C VAL A 144 3.90 -11.11 -8.56
N PRO A 145 4.93 -10.61 -9.27
CA PRO A 145 4.81 -10.23 -10.70
C PRO A 145 4.29 -11.34 -11.62
N ALA A 146 4.57 -12.60 -11.29
CA ALA A 146 4.03 -13.76 -12.03
C ALA A 146 2.48 -13.84 -11.99
N ASP A 147 1.82 -13.11 -11.11
CA ASP A 147 0.36 -13.08 -10.98
C ASP A 147 -0.34 -12.14 -11.97
N ASP A 148 0.37 -11.32 -12.73
CA ASP A 148 -0.20 -10.29 -13.62
C ASP A 148 -1.28 -10.87 -14.54
N ALA A 149 -1.01 -12.00 -15.18
CA ALA A 149 -1.97 -12.65 -16.08
C ALA A 149 -3.21 -13.17 -15.32
N ARG A 150 -3.06 -13.63 -14.09
CA ARG A 150 -4.16 -14.06 -13.22
C ARG A 150 -5.03 -12.89 -12.81
N LEU A 151 -4.42 -11.79 -12.37
CA LEU A 151 -5.10 -10.57 -11.97
C LEU A 151 -5.84 -9.93 -13.15
N ALA A 152 -5.20 -9.89 -14.33
CA ALA A 152 -5.79 -9.33 -15.54
C ALA A 152 -7.07 -10.09 -16.00
N ARG A 153 -7.14 -11.40 -15.76
CA ARG A 153 -8.37 -12.19 -16.03
C ARG A 153 -9.45 -12.00 -14.98
N ARG A 154 -9.05 -11.72 -13.72
CA ARG A 154 -10.00 -11.71 -12.59
C ARG A 154 -10.57 -10.34 -12.29
N TYR A 155 -9.80 -9.27 -12.52
CA TYR A 155 -10.15 -7.92 -12.14
C TYR A 155 -10.06 -6.96 -13.33
N ARG A 156 -10.97 -5.99 -13.37
CA ARG A 156 -10.90 -4.86 -14.30
C ARG A 156 -9.98 -3.76 -13.79
N ASP A 157 -9.92 -3.61 -12.45
CA ASP A 157 -9.15 -2.58 -11.76
C ASP A 157 -8.31 -3.24 -10.65
N ALA A 158 -7.00 -3.08 -10.73
CA ALA A 158 -6.01 -3.61 -9.79
C ALA A 158 -4.68 -2.83 -9.86
#